data_0b1f4e10d0331e0c57bf6bb13fe8034b
#
_entry.id   0b1f4e10d0331e0c57bf6bb13fe8034b
#
_cell.length_a   1.000
_cell.length_b   1.000
_cell.length_c   1.000
_cell.angle_alpha   90.00
_cell.angle_beta   90.00
_cell.angle_gamma   90.00
#
_symmetry.space_group_name_H-M   'P 1'
#
loop_
_entity.id
_entity.type
_entity.pdbx_description
1 polymer ?
#
loop_
_entity_poly.entity_id
_entity_poly.type
_entity_poly.pdbx_seq_one_letter_code
_entity_poly.pdbx_strand_id
1 'polypeptide(L)'
;MNKTKHFMKRQQQRGISNNLLDIIEKEGKYLRAPGGVVKIHLGNREYQNLVAKIKRFLQILDKAKGGTIIIDDSDILTTYKKYQ
;
A
#
# COMPACT_ATOMS: atom_id res chain seq x y z
N MET A 1 3.65 8.05 13.23
CA MET A 1 3.77 7.68 14.65
C MET A 1 5.10 8.15 15.25
N ASN A 2 5.07 8.57 16.49
CA ASN A 2 6.31 8.91 17.19
C ASN A 2 7.04 7.64 17.60
N LYS A 3 8.35 7.63 17.38
CA LYS A 3 9.19 6.48 17.73
C LYS A 3 10.00 6.79 18.98
N THR A 4 10.01 5.84 19.91
CA THR A 4 10.92 5.92 21.07
C THR A 4 12.33 5.50 20.65
N LYS A 5 13.33 5.90 21.43
CA LYS A 5 14.72 5.48 21.21
C LYS A 5 14.86 3.96 21.25
N HIS A 6 14.16 3.32 22.19
CA HIS A 6 14.17 1.87 22.34
C HIS A 6 13.59 1.18 21.10
N PHE A 7 12.50 1.72 20.55
CA PHE A 7 11.89 1.20 19.33
C PHE A 7 12.83 1.33 18.14
N MET A 8 13.47 2.50 17.95
CA MET A 8 14.39 2.72 16.83
C MET A 8 15.56 1.75 16.87
N LYS A 9 16.09 1.49 18.07
CA LYS A 9 17.17 0.52 18.25
C LYS A 9 16.73 -0.89 17.86
N ARG A 10 15.54 -1.32 18.30
CA ARG A 10 14.98 -2.62 17.95
C ARG A 10 14.67 -2.74 16.46
N GLN A 11 14.15 -1.68 15.86
CA GLN A 11 13.88 -1.62 14.44
C GLN A 11 15.14 -1.89 13.63
N GLN A 12 16.23 -1.24 14.01
CA GLN A 12 17.52 -1.42 13.36
C GLN A 12 18.06 -2.84 13.56
N GLN A 13 17.99 -3.35 14.77
CA GLN A 13 18.49 -4.69 15.10
C GLN A 13 17.73 -5.80 14.36
N ARG A 14 16.44 -5.62 14.12
CA ARG A 14 15.58 -6.61 13.47
C ARG A 14 15.47 -6.42 11.96
N GLY A 15 16.16 -5.43 11.40
CA GLY A 15 16.15 -5.18 9.95
C GLY A 15 14.82 -4.73 9.40
N ILE A 16 13.99 -4.07 10.21
CA ILE A 16 12.69 -3.56 9.76
C ILE A 16 12.88 -2.12 9.29
N SER A 17 12.86 -1.91 7.98
CA SER A 17 12.97 -0.57 7.39
C SER A 17 11.70 0.25 7.62
N ASN A 18 11.79 1.56 7.41
CA ASN A 18 10.63 2.45 7.49
C ASN A 18 9.56 2.07 6.46
N ASN A 19 9.96 1.60 5.28
CA ASN A 19 9.02 1.15 4.26
C ASN A 19 8.20 -0.04 4.73
N LEU A 20 8.84 -1.02 5.37
CA LEU A 20 8.16 -2.17 5.94
C LEU A 20 7.21 -1.76 7.06
N LEU A 21 7.65 -0.84 7.91
CA LEU A 21 6.83 -0.31 9.00
C LEU A 21 5.57 0.36 8.46
N ASP A 22 5.70 1.17 7.43
CA ASP A 22 4.55 1.86 6.80
C ASP A 22 3.54 0.86 6.24
N ILE A 23 4.00 -0.20 5.60
CA ILE A 23 3.14 -1.24 5.05
C ILE A 23 2.38 -1.95 6.16
N ILE A 24 3.06 -2.34 7.24
CA ILE A 24 2.45 -3.01 8.38
C ILE A 24 1.38 -2.10 9.01
N GLU A 25 1.70 -0.82 9.18
CA GLU A 25 0.78 0.15 9.77
C GLU A 25 -0.48 0.34 8.94
N LYS A 26 -0.32 0.45 7.61
CA LYS A 26 -1.44 0.73 6.71
C LYS A 26 -2.27 -0.50 6.40
N GLU A 27 -1.64 -1.65 6.27
CA GLU A 27 -2.29 -2.87 5.78
C GLU A 27 -2.50 -3.94 6.84
N GLY A 28 -1.89 -3.80 8.01
CA GLY A 28 -2.01 -4.76 9.09
C GLY A 28 -3.36 -4.67 9.80
N LYS A 29 -3.67 -5.73 10.52
CA LYS A 29 -4.87 -5.80 11.33
C LYS A 29 -4.58 -5.25 12.73
N TYR A 30 -5.45 -4.36 13.19
CA TYR A 30 -5.34 -3.75 14.52
C TYR A 30 -6.00 -4.67 15.55
N LEU A 31 -5.23 -5.02 16.58
CA LEU A 31 -5.68 -5.88 17.66
C LEU A 31 -5.42 -5.19 18.99
N ARG A 32 -6.35 -5.33 19.93
CA ARG A 32 -6.13 -4.86 21.29
C ARG A 32 -5.32 -5.88 22.07
N ALA A 33 -4.30 -5.39 22.78
CA ALA A 33 -3.47 -6.19 23.63
C ALA A 33 -3.71 -5.80 25.11
N PRO A 34 -3.34 -6.65 26.07
CA PRO A 34 -3.45 -6.31 27.49
C PRO A 34 -2.72 -5.01 27.81
N GLY A 35 -3.28 -4.24 28.76
CA GLY A 35 -2.70 -2.96 29.17
C GLY A 35 -3.04 -1.78 28.29
N GLY A 36 -4.06 -1.88 27.45
CA GLY A 36 -4.48 -0.79 26.56
C GLY A 36 -3.58 -0.56 25.37
N VAL A 37 -2.67 -1.48 25.10
CA VAL A 37 -1.74 -1.41 23.98
C VAL A 37 -2.44 -1.90 22.70
N VAL A 38 -2.12 -1.27 21.58
CA VAL A 38 -2.61 -1.71 20.26
C VAL A 38 -1.48 -2.45 19.55
N LYS A 39 -1.84 -3.61 19.00
CA LYS A 39 -0.93 -4.44 18.20
C LYS A 39 -1.39 -4.40 16.75
N ILE A 40 -0.47 -4.15 15.83
CA ILE A 40 -0.75 -4.17 14.39
C ILE A 40 0.01 -5.35 13.80
N HIS A 41 -0.72 -6.24 13.14
CA HIS A 41 -0.12 -7.48 12.63
C HIS A 41 -0.47 -7.67 11.16
N LEU A 42 0.56 -7.81 10.33
CA LEU A 42 0.40 -8.17 8.92
C LEU A 42 0.50 -9.70 8.81
N GLY A 43 -0.65 -10.35 8.98
CA GLY A 43 -0.71 -11.81 8.91
C GLY A 43 -0.87 -12.31 7.48
N ASN A 44 -0.94 -13.63 7.34
CA ASN A 44 -1.08 -14.26 6.03
C ASN A 44 -2.35 -13.83 5.31
N ARG A 45 -3.44 -13.65 6.04
CA ARG A 45 -4.73 -13.24 5.46
C ARG A 45 -4.64 -11.84 4.84
N GLU A 46 -4.08 -10.89 5.59
CA GLU A 46 -3.89 -9.52 5.13
C GLU A 46 -2.92 -9.48 3.94
N TYR A 47 -1.86 -10.28 4.02
CA TYR A 47 -0.90 -10.42 2.93
C TYR A 47 -1.58 -10.94 1.66
N GLN A 48 -2.36 -12.01 1.75
CA GLN A 48 -3.04 -12.60 0.58
C GLN A 48 -4.06 -11.63 -0.03
N ASN A 49 -4.80 -10.90 0.81
CA ASN A 49 -5.75 -9.90 0.33
C ASN A 49 -5.03 -8.77 -0.41
N LEU A 50 -3.91 -8.33 0.11
CA LEU A 50 -3.12 -7.27 -0.53
C LEU A 50 -2.53 -7.73 -1.85
N VAL A 51 -1.99 -8.93 -1.91
CA VAL A 51 -1.46 -9.52 -3.14
C VAL A 51 -2.55 -9.60 -4.21
N ALA A 52 -3.76 -10.03 -3.83
CA ALA A 52 -4.89 -10.09 -4.76
C ALA A 52 -5.25 -8.72 -5.33
N LYS A 53 -5.26 -7.68 -4.47
CA LYS A 53 -5.51 -6.30 -4.90
C LYS A 53 -4.44 -5.79 -5.86
N ILE A 54 -3.18 -6.08 -5.59
CA ILE A 54 -2.06 -5.67 -6.44
C ILE A 54 -2.16 -6.36 -7.81
N LYS A 55 -2.46 -7.66 -7.84
CA LYS A 55 -2.62 -8.39 -9.09
C LYS A 55 -3.77 -7.83 -9.92
N ARG A 56 -4.90 -7.51 -9.27
CA ARG A 56 -6.03 -6.88 -9.96
C ARG A 56 -5.64 -5.52 -10.54
N PHE A 57 -4.92 -4.71 -9.77
CA PHE A 57 -4.46 -3.40 -10.21
C PHE A 57 -3.52 -3.52 -11.41
N LEU A 58 -2.61 -4.50 -11.39
CA LEU A 58 -1.72 -4.75 -12.52
C LEU A 58 -2.49 -5.09 -13.79
N GLN A 59 -3.56 -5.89 -13.68
CA GLN A 59 -4.41 -6.22 -14.83
C GLN A 59 -5.09 -4.98 -15.40
N ILE A 60 -5.60 -4.10 -14.53
CA ILE A 60 -6.22 -2.84 -14.93
C ILE A 60 -5.18 -1.93 -15.58
N LEU A 61 -4.00 -1.84 -15.00
CA LEU A 61 -2.91 -1.02 -15.51
C LEU A 61 -2.47 -1.49 -16.90
N ASP A 62 -2.38 -2.80 -17.12
CA ASP A 62 -2.06 -3.37 -18.44
C ASP A 62 -3.11 -2.97 -19.50
N LYS A 63 -4.37 -2.96 -19.11
CA LYS A 63 -5.46 -2.52 -20.02
C LYS A 63 -5.43 -1.03 -20.26
N ALA A 64 -4.99 -0.25 -19.29
CA ALA A 64 -4.92 1.21 -19.40
C ALA A 64 -3.70 1.69 -20.18
N LYS A 65 -2.71 0.82 -20.38
CA LYS A 65 -1.48 1.17 -21.08
C LYS A 65 -1.78 1.72 -22.46
N GLY A 66 -1.20 2.87 -22.78
CA GLY A 66 -1.44 3.56 -24.03
C GLY A 66 -2.72 4.38 -24.07
N GLY A 67 -3.52 4.33 -23.00
CA GLY A 67 -4.71 5.15 -22.90
C GLY A 67 -4.38 6.64 -22.90
N THR A 68 -5.14 7.40 -23.66
CA THR A 68 -4.93 8.83 -23.81
C THR A 68 -6.27 9.56 -23.66
N ILE A 69 -6.25 10.65 -22.94
CA ILE A 69 -7.42 11.51 -22.75
C ILE A 69 -7.05 12.88 -23.29
N ILE A 70 -7.90 13.44 -24.13
CA ILE A 70 -7.72 14.80 -24.61
C ILE A 70 -8.75 15.69 -23.93
N ILE A 71 -8.25 16.72 -23.26
CA ILE A 71 -9.05 17.61 -22.42
C ILE A 71 -8.91 19.04 -22.95
N ASP A 72 -10.06 19.75 -23.10
CA ASP A 72 -10.09 21.17 -23.37
C ASP A 72 -10.87 21.85 -22.24
N ASP A 73 -10.23 22.81 -21.59
CA ASP A 73 -10.70 23.38 -20.33
C ASP A 73 -10.93 22.28 -19.29
N SER A 74 -12.16 22.02 -18.89
CA SER A 74 -12.48 20.93 -17.97
C SER A 74 -13.25 19.80 -18.64
N ASP A 75 -13.40 19.87 -19.97
CA ASP A 75 -14.20 18.91 -20.71
C ASP A 75 -13.32 17.86 -21.38
N ILE A 76 -13.73 16.61 -21.29
CA ILE A 76 -13.06 15.52 -22.00
C ILE A 76 -13.61 15.52 -23.43
N LEU A 77 -12.73 15.79 -24.40
CA LEU A 77 -13.12 15.81 -25.82
C LEU A 77 -13.14 14.41 -26.41
N THR A 78 -12.13 13.58 -26.10
CA THR A 78 -12.05 12.24 -26.63
C THR A 78 -11.07 11.40 -25.82
N THR A 79 -11.13 10.10 -26.03
CA THR A 79 -10.20 9.15 -25.44
C THR A 79 -9.87 8.06 -26.45
N TYR A 80 -8.64 7.55 -26.42
CA TYR A 80 -8.22 6.48 -27.31
C TYR A 80 -7.07 5.71 -26.66
N LYS A 81 -6.75 4.54 -27.22
CA LYS A 81 -5.58 3.76 -26.85
C LYS A 81 -4.58 3.75 -27.98
N LYS A 82 -3.32 4.02 -27.62
CA LYS A 82 -2.21 3.91 -28.54
C LYS A 82 -1.18 2.97 -27.92
N TYR A 83 -0.96 1.83 -28.56
CA TYR A 83 0.07 0.88 -28.11
C TYR A 83 1.42 1.25 -28.72
N GLN A 84 2.44 1.20 -27.88
CA GLN A 84 3.82 1.40 -28.32
C GLN A 84 4.54 0.07 -28.40
#